data_f1a82ad2b459981a98339f786637a8f9
#
_entry.id   f1a82ad2b459981a98339f786637a8f9
#
_cell.length_a   1.000
_cell.length_b   1.000
_cell.length_c   1.000
_cell.angle_alpha   90.00
_cell.angle_beta   90.00
_cell.angle_gamma   90.00
#
_symmetry.space_group_name_H-M   'P 1'
#
loop_
_entity.id
_entity.type
_entity.pdbx_description
1 polymer ?
#
loop_
_entity_poly.entity_id
_entity_poly.type
_entity_poly.pdbx_seq_one_letter_code
_entity_poly.pdbx_strand_id
1 'polypeptide(L)'
;MRVSFRRFTVAALVGAAVVLGTTVPAYAIANGTPVPEGQYRFAVKLRMTDIPRPDGSHYNSGCSAALIAPQWIITAGHCFHDVNRNPVSGPVPYSTTATIGRTDDADTNGHVVSVVADYQSPTNDIAVARLASPVYDIRPLRLATGAPKADEILRITGWGSLTDVSPTPATHLQTGQVKVTSVTDTVVGVVGYAPEPTTSACVYDSGAPYFFEPEHGAPRLVSVESSGPDCPHDLVETTSRVDNLVHWIRSTIH
;
A
#
# COMPACT_ATOMS: atom_id res chain seq x y z
N MET A 1 -67.54 -38.04 43.81
CA MET A 1 -66.27 -37.36 43.88
C MET A 1 -65.64 -37.29 42.55
N ARG A 2 -65.71 -36.16 41.79
CA ARG A 2 -65.13 -35.96 40.46
C ARG A 2 -63.88 -35.16 40.60
N VAL A 3 -62.73 -35.73 40.27
CA VAL A 3 -61.41 -35.06 40.24
C VAL A 3 -61.22 -34.47 38.83
N SER A 4 -61.09 -33.15 38.78
CA SER A 4 -60.83 -32.37 37.53
C SER A 4 -59.30 -32.18 37.37
N PHE A 5 -58.74 -32.79 36.32
CA PHE A 5 -57.31 -32.55 35.94
C PHE A 5 -57.21 -31.28 35.09
N ARG A 6 -56.60 -30.24 35.65
CA ARG A 6 -56.16 -29.07 34.88
C ARG A 6 -54.89 -29.37 34.12
N ARG A 7 -54.95 -29.30 32.78
CA ARG A 7 -53.78 -29.37 31.91
C ARG A 7 -53.07 -28.03 31.90
N PHE A 8 -51.82 -27.98 32.38
CA PHE A 8 -50.94 -26.85 32.18
C PHE A 8 -50.25 -26.99 30.84
N THR A 9 -50.49 -26.04 29.92
CA THR A 9 -49.76 -25.90 28.67
C THR A 9 -48.52 -25.04 28.90
N VAL A 10 -47.34 -25.61 28.82
CA VAL A 10 -46.06 -24.88 28.84
C VAL A 10 -45.78 -24.38 27.43
N ALA A 11 -45.85 -23.08 27.21
CA ALA A 11 -45.42 -22.45 25.98
C ALA A 11 -43.90 -22.28 26.01
N ALA A 12 -43.16 -23.01 25.15
CA ALA A 12 -41.74 -22.82 24.96
C ALA A 12 -41.51 -21.63 24.03
N LEU A 13 -40.99 -20.54 24.56
CA LEU A 13 -40.46 -19.39 23.79
C LEU A 13 -39.10 -19.80 23.20
N VAL A 14 -39.06 -20.08 21.91
CA VAL A 14 -37.83 -20.22 21.14
C VAL A 14 -37.31 -18.82 20.82
N GLY A 15 -36.34 -18.34 21.58
CA GLY A 15 -35.64 -17.08 21.32
C GLY A 15 -34.69 -17.30 20.11
N ALA A 16 -35.00 -16.71 18.97
CA ALA A 16 -34.06 -16.63 17.85
C ALA A 16 -32.95 -15.62 18.20
N ALA A 17 -31.74 -16.12 18.51
CA ALA A 17 -30.55 -15.28 18.64
C ALA A 17 -30.15 -14.81 17.23
N VAL A 18 -30.42 -13.54 16.93
CA VAL A 18 -29.86 -12.86 15.75
C VAL A 18 -28.37 -12.63 16.03
N VAL A 19 -27.53 -13.46 15.44
CA VAL A 19 -26.08 -13.20 15.39
C VAL A 19 -25.87 -12.03 14.40
N LEU A 20 -25.75 -10.82 14.94
CA LEU A 20 -25.24 -9.68 14.19
C LEU A 20 -23.77 -9.96 13.86
N GLY A 21 -23.54 -10.52 12.68
CA GLY A 21 -22.19 -10.63 12.13
C GLY A 21 -21.62 -9.22 11.96
N THR A 22 -20.69 -8.85 12.85
CA THR A 22 -19.85 -7.68 12.62
C THR A 22 -18.98 -7.99 11.41
N THR A 23 -19.29 -7.40 10.25
CA THR A 23 -18.36 -7.36 9.11
C THR A 23 -17.14 -6.59 9.59
N VAL A 24 -16.05 -7.30 9.86
CA VAL A 24 -14.75 -6.67 10.12
C VAL A 24 -14.35 -6.05 8.77
N PRO A 25 -14.17 -4.74 8.68
CA PRO A 25 -13.72 -4.14 7.44
C PRO A 25 -12.35 -4.70 7.06
N ALA A 26 -12.17 -4.97 5.79
CA ALA A 26 -10.91 -5.46 5.25
C ALA A 26 -9.89 -4.30 5.21
N TYR A 27 -8.70 -4.46 5.84
CA TYR A 27 -7.67 -3.43 6.01
C TYR A 27 -6.43 -3.73 5.13
N ALA A 28 -5.84 -2.77 4.41
CA ALA A 28 -4.71 -2.96 3.48
C ALA A 28 -3.43 -2.90 4.26
N ILE A 29 -2.74 -2.35 4.88
CA ILE A 29 -1.58 -2.64 5.76
C ILE A 29 -2.06 -3.62 6.82
N ALA A 30 -1.49 -4.81 6.84
CA ALA A 30 -1.89 -5.84 7.78
C ALA A 30 -1.80 -5.30 9.23
N ASN A 31 -2.84 -5.47 10.01
CA ASN A 31 -3.00 -4.89 11.35
C ASN A 31 -2.82 -3.35 11.41
N GLY A 32 -3.09 -2.66 10.29
CA GLY A 32 -3.12 -1.21 10.21
C GLY A 32 -4.49 -0.61 10.57
N THR A 33 -4.72 0.63 10.17
CA THR A 33 -6.00 1.34 10.34
C THR A 33 -6.44 2.01 9.04
N PRO A 34 -7.76 2.15 8.80
CA PRO A 34 -8.25 2.89 7.65
C PRO A 34 -7.78 4.36 7.67
N VAL A 35 -7.37 4.85 6.51
CA VAL A 35 -7.01 6.26 6.36
C VAL A 35 -8.29 7.10 6.32
N PRO A 36 -8.43 8.14 7.17
CA PRO A 36 -9.55 9.08 7.08
C PRO A 36 -9.66 9.73 5.71
N GLU A 37 -10.89 10.00 5.26
CA GLU A 37 -11.13 10.63 3.96
C GLU A 37 -10.32 11.93 3.80
N GLY A 38 -9.68 12.07 2.63
CA GLY A 38 -8.87 13.24 2.28
C GLY A 38 -7.46 13.27 2.87
N GLN A 39 -7.09 12.33 3.74
CA GLN A 39 -5.72 12.20 4.25
C GLN A 39 -4.85 11.42 3.26
N TYR A 40 -3.56 11.69 3.24
CA TYR A 40 -2.56 11.03 2.38
C TYR A 40 -2.96 10.95 0.89
N ARG A 41 -3.58 11.99 0.35
CA ARG A 41 -4.04 12.04 -1.05
C ARG A 41 -2.95 11.75 -2.08
N PHE A 42 -1.67 11.86 -1.70
CA PHE A 42 -0.52 11.46 -2.53
C PHE A 42 -0.35 9.94 -2.68
N ALA A 43 -1.02 9.13 -1.84
CA ALA A 43 -0.97 7.67 -1.97
C ALA A 43 -1.65 7.23 -3.27
N VAL A 44 -1.03 6.26 -3.94
CA VAL A 44 -1.44 5.80 -5.27
C VAL A 44 -1.68 4.30 -5.24
N LYS A 45 -2.82 3.87 -5.79
CA LYS A 45 -3.11 2.48 -6.10
C LYS A 45 -2.71 2.21 -7.56
N LEU A 46 -1.79 1.29 -7.78
CA LEU A 46 -1.46 0.81 -9.11
C LEU A 46 -2.25 -0.47 -9.41
N ARG A 47 -2.93 -0.47 -10.53
CA ARG A 47 -3.57 -1.66 -11.09
C ARG A 47 -2.88 -2.02 -12.40
N MET A 48 -2.37 -3.23 -12.46
CA MET A 48 -1.65 -3.78 -13.60
C MET A 48 -2.47 -4.91 -14.19
N THR A 49 -2.69 -4.88 -15.49
CA THR A 49 -3.49 -5.88 -16.18
C THR A 49 -2.73 -6.45 -17.35
N ASP A 50 -3.03 -7.70 -17.65
CA ASP A 50 -2.49 -8.38 -18.82
C ASP A 50 -0.96 -8.60 -18.75
N ILE A 51 -0.46 -8.87 -17.55
CA ILE A 51 0.98 -9.13 -17.30
C ILE A 51 1.33 -10.50 -17.90
N PRO A 52 2.29 -10.57 -18.85
CA PRO A 52 2.61 -11.82 -19.51
C PRO A 52 3.42 -12.77 -18.62
N ARG A 53 3.23 -14.09 -18.83
CA ARG A 53 4.06 -15.16 -18.25
C ARG A 53 4.85 -15.89 -19.33
N PRO A 54 5.94 -16.59 -18.96
CA PRO A 54 6.73 -17.35 -19.92
C PRO A 54 5.96 -18.46 -20.65
N ASP A 55 4.87 -18.95 -20.07
CA ASP A 55 4.00 -19.96 -20.66
C ASP A 55 2.97 -19.40 -21.64
N GLY A 56 2.99 -18.08 -21.89
CA GLY A 56 2.06 -17.37 -22.76
C GLY A 56 0.73 -17.00 -22.10
N SER A 57 0.50 -17.39 -20.85
CA SER A 57 -0.66 -16.93 -20.07
C SER A 57 -0.44 -15.49 -19.55
N HIS A 58 -1.51 -14.87 -19.07
CA HIS A 58 -1.47 -13.52 -18.49
C HIS A 58 -2.13 -13.52 -17.11
N TYR A 59 -1.80 -12.51 -16.31
CA TYR A 59 -2.41 -12.29 -15.01
C TYR A 59 -2.55 -10.80 -14.69
N ASN A 60 -3.34 -10.48 -13.67
CA ASN A 60 -3.46 -9.14 -13.14
C ASN A 60 -2.77 -9.06 -11.78
N SER A 61 -2.23 -7.89 -11.47
CA SER A 61 -1.58 -7.60 -10.19
C SER A 61 -1.80 -6.15 -9.79
N GLY A 62 -1.21 -5.75 -8.68
CA GLY A 62 -1.19 -4.39 -8.18
C GLY A 62 0.10 -4.09 -7.43
N CYS A 63 0.35 -2.80 -7.27
CA CYS A 63 1.36 -2.23 -6.39
C CYS A 63 0.79 -0.98 -5.73
N SER A 64 1.46 -0.51 -4.71
CA SER A 64 1.25 0.82 -4.15
C SER A 64 2.32 1.78 -4.67
N ALA A 65 2.07 3.09 -4.59
CA ALA A 65 2.99 4.13 -5.02
C ALA A 65 2.69 5.45 -4.31
N ALA A 66 3.51 6.47 -4.56
CA ALA A 66 3.25 7.83 -4.13
C ALA A 66 3.44 8.85 -5.25
N LEU A 67 2.58 9.86 -5.34
CA LEU A 67 2.75 11.03 -6.20
C LEU A 67 3.89 11.88 -5.65
N ILE A 68 4.96 12.11 -6.45
CA ILE A 68 6.14 12.90 -6.06
C ILE A 68 6.32 14.18 -6.88
N ALA A 69 5.64 14.27 -8.02
CA ALA A 69 5.50 15.49 -8.83
C ALA A 69 4.18 15.40 -9.60
N PRO A 70 3.64 16.49 -10.18
CA PRO A 70 2.31 16.46 -10.82
C PRO A 70 2.13 15.34 -11.84
N GLN A 71 3.16 14.92 -12.55
CA GLN A 71 3.10 13.89 -13.58
C GLN A 71 3.94 12.65 -13.25
N TRP A 72 4.41 12.52 -11.99
CA TRP A 72 5.33 11.47 -11.61
C TRP A 72 4.97 10.80 -10.30
N ILE A 73 5.02 9.49 -10.30
CA ILE A 73 4.88 8.64 -9.11
C ILE A 73 6.19 7.90 -8.86
N ILE A 74 6.38 7.45 -7.61
CA ILE A 74 7.46 6.56 -7.19
C ILE A 74 6.86 5.27 -6.65
N THR A 75 7.48 4.12 -6.99
CA THR A 75 7.05 2.79 -6.57
C THR A 75 8.27 1.86 -6.49
N ALA A 76 8.07 0.58 -6.16
CA ALA A 76 9.14 -0.41 -6.24
C ALA A 76 9.53 -0.72 -7.70
N GLY A 77 10.81 -0.93 -7.93
CA GLY A 77 11.33 -1.24 -9.26
C GLY A 77 10.76 -2.53 -9.83
N HIS A 78 10.66 -3.58 -9.00
CA HIS A 78 10.11 -4.87 -9.40
C HIS A 78 8.63 -4.84 -9.82
N CYS A 79 7.90 -3.72 -9.60
CA CYS A 79 6.55 -3.52 -10.11
C CYS A 79 6.49 -3.44 -11.64
N PHE A 80 7.62 -3.13 -12.32
CA PHE A 80 7.73 -3.08 -13.78
C PHE A 80 8.84 -4.02 -14.25
N HIS A 81 8.47 -5.11 -14.91
CA HIS A 81 9.39 -6.14 -15.34
C HIS A 81 8.94 -6.76 -16.67
N ASP A 82 9.88 -7.36 -17.38
CA ASP A 82 9.60 -8.17 -18.56
C ASP A 82 8.98 -9.54 -18.18
N VAL A 83 8.72 -10.37 -19.18
CA VAL A 83 8.18 -11.72 -19.01
C VAL A 83 9.06 -12.63 -18.13
N ASN A 84 10.36 -12.35 -18.06
CA ASN A 84 11.35 -13.09 -17.27
C ASN A 84 11.63 -12.47 -15.90
N ARG A 85 10.83 -11.49 -15.49
CA ARG A 85 10.98 -10.75 -14.22
C ARG A 85 12.20 -9.82 -14.18
N ASN A 86 12.81 -9.50 -15.31
CA ASN A 86 13.88 -8.50 -15.33
C ASN A 86 13.30 -7.08 -15.28
N PRO A 87 13.89 -6.17 -14.50
CA PRO A 87 13.48 -4.77 -14.49
C PRO A 87 13.55 -4.16 -15.90
N VAL A 88 12.59 -3.31 -16.25
CA VAL A 88 12.54 -2.61 -17.55
C VAL A 88 12.48 -1.11 -17.33
N SER A 89 12.89 -0.33 -18.33
CA SER A 89 12.72 1.13 -18.36
C SER A 89 12.26 1.56 -19.75
N GLY A 90 11.47 2.63 -19.80
CA GLY A 90 10.88 3.16 -21.03
C GLY A 90 9.36 3.03 -21.01
N PRO A 91 8.71 2.70 -22.14
CA PRO A 91 7.27 2.42 -22.14
C PRO A 91 6.93 1.28 -21.19
N VAL A 92 5.87 1.45 -20.37
CA VAL A 92 5.48 0.39 -19.40
C VAL A 92 5.21 -0.94 -20.11
N PRO A 93 5.65 -2.07 -19.54
CA PRO A 93 5.60 -3.38 -20.21
C PRO A 93 4.18 -3.96 -20.32
N TYR A 94 3.23 -3.44 -19.56
CA TYR A 94 1.83 -3.88 -19.54
C TYR A 94 0.91 -2.73 -19.12
N SER A 95 -0.38 -2.89 -19.40
CA SER A 95 -1.39 -1.88 -19.07
C SER A 95 -1.40 -1.60 -17.57
N THR A 96 -1.10 -0.35 -17.21
CA THR A 96 -1.00 0.09 -15.82
C THR A 96 -1.79 1.38 -15.62
N THR A 97 -2.65 1.40 -14.61
CA THR A 97 -3.40 2.58 -14.20
C THR A 97 -3.05 2.96 -12.76
N ALA A 98 -2.97 4.27 -12.51
CA ALA A 98 -2.75 4.89 -11.22
C ALA A 98 -4.05 5.56 -10.74
N THR A 99 -4.57 5.14 -9.58
CA THR A 99 -5.67 5.83 -8.88
C THR A 99 -5.06 6.69 -7.79
N ILE A 100 -5.33 8.00 -7.81
CA ILE A 100 -4.68 9.01 -6.97
C ILE A 100 -5.73 9.91 -6.31
N GLY A 101 -5.55 10.22 -5.03
CA GLY A 101 -6.42 11.16 -4.30
C GLY A 101 -7.68 10.56 -3.73
N ARG A 102 -7.80 9.24 -3.71
CA ARG A 102 -8.89 8.49 -3.08
C ARG A 102 -8.42 7.81 -1.81
N THR A 103 -9.34 7.56 -0.90
CA THR A 103 -9.16 6.70 0.25
C THR A 103 -10.01 5.44 0.18
N ASP A 104 -11.01 5.41 -0.71
CA ASP A 104 -11.87 4.25 -0.96
C ASP A 104 -12.05 4.03 -2.48
N ASP A 105 -12.13 2.78 -2.91
CA ASP A 105 -12.40 2.41 -4.31
C ASP A 105 -13.81 2.83 -4.75
N ALA A 106 -14.76 2.93 -3.81
CA ALA A 106 -16.11 3.40 -4.08
C ALA A 106 -16.18 4.91 -4.38
N ASP A 107 -15.12 5.66 -4.02
CA ASP A 107 -15.05 7.10 -4.31
C ASP A 107 -14.97 7.35 -5.81
N THR A 108 -15.68 8.39 -6.26
CA THR A 108 -15.59 8.90 -7.63
C THR A 108 -14.67 10.10 -7.76
N ASN A 109 -14.19 10.64 -6.63
CA ASN A 109 -13.24 11.74 -6.55
C ASN A 109 -11.83 11.30 -6.98
N GLY A 110 -10.89 12.26 -7.04
CA GLY A 110 -9.51 12.00 -7.42
C GLY A 110 -9.35 11.65 -8.90
N HIS A 111 -8.26 10.98 -9.24
CA HIS A 111 -7.84 10.77 -10.62
C HIS A 111 -7.56 9.31 -10.89
N VAL A 112 -7.97 8.81 -12.05
CA VAL A 112 -7.53 7.53 -12.61
C VAL A 112 -6.78 7.85 -13.90
N VAL A 113 -5.46 7.63 -13.91
CA VAL A 113 -4.56 8.04 -14.99
C VAL A 113 -3.72 6.85 -15.43
N SER A 114 -3.52 6.68 -16.74
CA SER A 114 -2.62 5.66 -17.26
C SER A 114 -1.17 6.00 -16.92
N VAL A 115 -0.38 5.00 -16.56
CA VAL A 115 1.08 5.08 -16.51
C VAL A 115 1.62 4.78 -17.89
N VAL A 116 2.51 5.61 -18.43
CA VAL A 116 2.99 5.51 -19.82
C VAL A 116 4.46 5.14 -19.96
N ALA A 117 5.26 5.38 -18.92
CA ALA A 117 6.66 5.02 -18.89
C ALA A 117 7.13 4.83 -17.45
N ASP A 118 8.14 4.01 -17.26
CA ASP A 118 8.86 3.84 -15.99
C ASP A 118 10.37 3.95 -16.23
N TYR A 119 11.09 4.29 -15.16
CA TYR A 119 12.54 4.42 -15.15
C TYR A 119 13.06 3.79 -13.86
N GLN A 120 13.89 2.76 -14.03
CA GLN A 120 14.49 2.01 -12.92
C GLN A 120 15.66 2.75 -12.29
N SER A 121 15.74 2.71 -10.98
CA SER A 121 16.93 3.16 -10.25
C SER A 121 18.15 2.29 -10.62
N PRO A 122 19.34 2.88 -10.69
CA PRO A 122 20.55 2.12 -10.98
C PRO A 122 21.00 1.21 -9.81
N THR A 123 20.51 1.42 -8.60
CA THR A 123 21.06 0.77 -7.38
C THR A 123 20.01 0.18 -6.44
N ASN A 124 18.83 0.78 -6.34
CA ASN A 124 17.80 0.41 -5.38
C ASN A 124 16.60 -0.20 -6.13
N ASP A 125 15.78 -0.99 -5.45
CA ASP A 125 14.50 -1.46 -5.98
C ASP A 125 13.47 -0.32 -5.97
N ILE A 126 13.69 0.67 -6.84
CA ILE A 126 12.84 1.86 -7.03
C ILE A 126 12.65 2.12 -8.51
N ALA A 127 11.41 2.42 -8.91
CA ALA A 127 11.10 3.04 -10.18
C ALA A 127 10.39 4.37 -9.96
N VAL A 128 10.68 5.37 -10.82
CA VAL A 128 9.82 6.53 -11.03
C VAL A 128 9.03 6.33 -12.32
N ALA A 129 7.72 6.57 -12.26
CA ALA A 129 6.87 6.32 -13.42
C ALA A 129 6.07 7.55 -13.81
N ARG A 130 5.93 7.74 -15.14
CA ARG A 130 5.28 8.91 -15.71
C ARG A 130 3.80 8.64 -15.99
N LEU A 131 2.96 9.54 -15.51
CA LEU A 131 1.54 9.56 -15.80
C LEU A 131 1.26 10.15 -17.20
N ALA A 132 0.21 9.67 -17.87
CA ALA A 132 -0.24 10.19 -19.16
C ALA A 132 -0.67 11.66 -19.09
N SER A 133 -1.21 12.09 -17.95
CA SER A 133 -1.60 13.47 -17.68
C SER A 133 -1.21 13.90 -16.25
N PRO A 134 -0.89 15.19 -16.05
CA PRO A 134 -0.52 15.69 -14.73
C PRO A 134 -1.72 15.83 -13.78
N VAL A 135 -1.47 15.69 -12.48
CA VAL A 135 -2.40 15.90 -11.37
C VAL A 135 -1.92 17.10 -10.57
N TYR A 136 -2.62 18.23 -10.65
CA TYR A 136 -2.19 19.49 -10.04
C TYR A 136 -2.88 19.82 -8.71
N ASP A 137 -4.06 19.26 -8.45
CA ASP A 137 -4.87 19.53 -7.25
C ASP A 137 -4.49 18.69 -6.04
N ILE A 138 -3.52 17.80 -6.21
CA ILE A 138 -2.98 16.94 -5.13
C ILE A 138 -1.54 17.34 -4.87
N ARG A 139 -1.24 17.66 -3.61
CA ARG A 139 0.11 18.00 -3.19
C ARG A 139 1.00 16.74 -3.21
N PRO A 140 2.09 16.73 -3.99
CA PRO A 140 3.02 15.61 -4.01
C PRO A 140 3.73 15.42 -2.66
N LEU A 141 4.08 14.17 -2.36
CA LEU A 141 4.93 13.81 -1.24
C LEU A 141 6.37 14.25 -1.52
N ARG A 142 6.97 15.03 -0.63
CA ARG A 142 8.34 15.52 -0.77
C ARG A 142 9.33 14.40 -0.47
N LEU A 143 10.45 14.36 -1.18
CA LEU A 143 11.54 13.44 -0.88
C LEU A 143 12.30 13.90 0.38
N ALA A 144 12.66 12.94 1.25
CA ALA A 144 13.68 13.18 2.26
C ALA A 144 15.04 13.39 1.59
N THR A 145 15.87 14.24 2.16
CA THR A 145 17.22 14.55 1.65
C THR A 145 18.33 14.09 2.58
N GLY A 146 17.98 13.39 3.64
CA GLY A 146 18.93 12.83 4.60
C GLY A 146 18.48 11.44 5.01
N ALA A 147 19.45 10.62 5.38
CA ALA A 147 19.20 9.25 5.83
C ALA A 147 18.33 9.24 7.09
N PRO A 148 17.39 8.29 7.20
CA PRO A 148 16.66 8.07 8.44
C PRO A 148 17.61 7.56 9.52
N LYS A 149 17.19 7.66 10.77
CA LYS A 149 17.95 7.18 11.92
C LYS A 149 17.30 5.93 12.51
N ALA A 150 18.11 5.08 13.13
CA ALA A 150 17.58 4.00 13.94
C ALA A 150 16.62 4.55 15.01
N ASP A 151 15.59 3.79 15.33
CA ASP A 151 14.48 4.11 16.23
C ASP A 151 13.56 5.26 15.74
N GLU A 152 13.79 5.84 14.56
CA GLU A 152 12.86 6.80 13.97
C GLU A 152 11.53 6.10 13.61
N ILE A 153 10.42 6.75 13.96
CA ILE A 153 9.09 6.25 13.61
C ILE A 153 8.67 6.83 12.26
N LEU A 154 8.36 5.94 11.35
CA LEU A 154 7.83 6.26 10.02
C LEU A 154 6.37 5.83 9.94
N ARG A 155 5.65 6.43 9.04
CA ARG A 155 4.31 6.01 8.63
C ARG A 155 4.39 5.30 7.30
N ILE A 156 3.67 4.19 7.16
CA ILE A 156 3.39 3.53 5.90
C ILE A 156 1.93 3.80 5.51
N THR A 157 1.65 3.91 4.21
CA THR A 157 0.29 3.87 3.69
C THR A 157 0.25 3.11 2.37
N GLY A 158 -0.78 2.27 2.18
CA GLY A 158 -0.83 1.40 1.01
C GLY A 158 -2.22 0.81 0.73
N TRP A 159 -2.29 0.14 -0.41
CA TRP A 159 -3.49 -0.50 -0.96
C TRP A 159 -3.36 -2.02 -1.05
N GLY A 160 -2.40 -2.58 -0.33
CA GLY A 160 -2.11 -4.01 -0.32
C GLY A 160 -3.22 -4.87 0.27
N SER A 161 -2.94 -6.14 0.42
CA SER A 161 -3.83 -7.10 1.07
C SER A 161 -3.70 -7.00 2.60
N LEU A 162 -4.61 -7.66 3.29
CA LEU A 162 -4.61 -7.78 4.75
C LEU A 162 -3.92 -9.02 5.24
N THR A 163 -3.73 -9.95 4.34
CA THR A 163 -3.24 -11.29 4.61
C THR A 163 -2.58 -11.82 3.34
N ASP A 164 -1.61 -12.66 3.51
CA ASP A 164 -0.97 -13.44 2.45
C ASP A 164 -1.81 -14.65 2.00
N VAL A 165 -2.81 -15.05 2.80
CA VAL A 165 -3.70 -16.16 2.47
C VAL A 165 -4.81 -15.68 1.52
N SER A 166 -4.76 -16.12 0.26
CA SER A 166 -5.70 -15.70 -0.81
C SER A 166 -5.78 -14.16 -0.93
N PRO A 167 -4.66 -13.48 -1.14
CA PRO A 167 -4.59 -12.03 -1.05
C PRO A 167 -5.45 -11.36 -2.11
N THR A 168 -6.16 -10.31 -1.71
CA THR A 168 -6.89 -9.39 -2.58
C THR A 168 -6.51 -7.96 -2.25
N PRO A 169 -6.32 -7.06 -3.24
CA PRO A 169 -6.05 -5.66 -2.98
C PRO A 169 -7.17 -5.06 -2.12
N ALA A 170 -6.81 -4.23 -1.15
CA ALA A 170 -7.79 -3.55 -0.34
C ALA A 170 -8.65 -2.59 -1.17
N THR A 171 -9.88 -2.42 -0.73
CA THR A 171 -10.81 -1.42 -1.27
C THR A 171 -10.70 -0.07 -0.58
N HIS A 172 -10.03 -0.01 0.57
CA HIS A 172 -9.83 1.21 1.36
C HIS A 172 -8.36 1.38 1.71
N LEU A 173 -7.81 2.58 1.49
CA LEU A 173 -6.42 2.93 1.82
C LEU A 173 -6.16 2.73 3.31
N GLN A 174 -5.05 2.10 3.66
CA GLN A 174 -4.67 1.84 5.04
C GLN A 174 -3.36 2.51 5.41
N THR A 175 -3.14 2.61 6.72
CA THR A 175 -1.93 3.19 7.29
C THR A 175 -1.53 2.48 8.57
N GLY A 176 -0.24 2.51 8.86
CA GLY A 176 0.34 2.06 10.12
C GLY A 176 1.60 2.84 10.44
N GLN A 177 2.19 2.57 11.56
CA GLN A 177 3.50 3.10 11.94
C GLN A 177 4.48 1.95 12.08
N VAL A 178 5.71 2.21 11.66
CA VAL A 178 6.84 1.30 11.77
C VAL A 178 8.02 2.00 12.40
N LYS A 179 8.93 1.22 12.94
CA LYS A 179 10.17 1.72 13.54
C LYS A 179 11.38 1.29 12.71
N VAL A 180 12.26 2.22 12.40
CA VAL A 180 13.53 1.95 11.71
C VAL A 180 14.44 1.13 12.62
N THR A 181 14.92 0.00 12.11
CA THR A 181 15.85 -0.90 12.82
C THR A 181 17.27 -0.82 12.27
N SER A 182 17.41 -0.58 10.97
CA SER A 182 18.71 -0.52 10.30
C SER A 182 18.66 0.37 9.08
N VAL A 183 19.83 0.91 8.70
CA VAL A 183 19.99 1.71 7.48
C VAL A 183 21.31 1.27 6.83
N THR A 184 21.22 0.88 5.56
CA THR A 184 22.37 0.55 4.70
C THR A 184 22.48 1.56 3.56
N ASP A 185 23.36 1.33 2.60
CA ASP A 185 23.50 2.20 1.42
C ASP A 185 22.22 2.27 0.58
N THR A 186 21.46 1.17 0.48
CA THR A 186 20.29 1.06 -0.40
C THR A 186 18.99 0.73 0.31
N VAL A 187 19.05 0.30 1.59
CA VAL A 187 17.92 -0.27 2.31
C VAL A 187 17.69 0.42 3.65
N VAL A 188 16.44 0.56 4.03
CA VAL A 188 15.98 0.86 5.39
C VAL A 188 15.22 -0.37 5.88
N GLY A 189 15.71 -1.00 6.95
CA GLY A 189 14.99 -2.07 7.64
C GLY A 189 14.00 -1.48 8.64
N VAL A 190 12.76 -1.99 8.66
CA VAL A 190 11.71 -1.52 9.55
C VAL A 190 10.97 -2.69 10.21
N VAL A 191 10.36 -2.45 11.36
CA VAL A 191 9.45 -3.38 12.04
C VAL A 191 8.18 -2.67 12.44
N GLY A 192 7.08 -3.40 12.59
CA GLY A 192 5.81 -2.88 13.07
C GLY A 192 5.94 -2.12 14.40
N TYR A 193 5.18 -1.03 14.55
CA TYR A 193 5.18 -0.23 15.77
C TYR A 193 3.76 0.05 16.29
N ALA A 194 2.88 0.59 15.44
CA ALA A 194 1.50 0.89 15.81
C ALA A 194 0.56 0.76 14.60
N PRO A 195 -0.70 0.39 14.82
CA PRO A 195 -1.36 0.15 16.11
C PRO A 195 -0.88 -1.11 16.85
N GLU A 196 -0.29 -2.07 16.11
CA GLU A 196 0.18 -3.35 16.66
C GLU A 196 1.67 -3.57 16.31
N PRO A 197 2.43 -4.30 17.12
CA PRO A 197 3.81 -4.69 16.75
C PRO A 197 3.89 -5.52 15.46
N THR A 198 2.79 -6.15 15.07
CA THR A 198 2.65 -6.95 13.84
C THR A 198 2.08 -6.15 12.66
N THR A 199 1.99 -4.82 12.78
CA THR A 199 1.62 -3.94 11.66
C THR A 199 2.69 -4.02 10.58
N SER A 200 2.32 -4.50 9.40
CA SER A 200 3.28 -4.81 8.33
C SER A 200 2.71 -4.54 6.95
N ALA A 201 3.58 -4.32 5.96
CA ALA A 201 3.20 -4.38 4.57
C ALA A 201 2.70 -5.79 4.19
N CYS A 202 1.98 -5.91 3.09
CA CYS A 202 1.43 -7.17 2.62
C CYS A 202 1.50 -7.24 1.10
N VAL A 203 1.00 -8.34 0.52
CA VAL A 203 0.90 -8.49 -0.93
C VAL A 203 0.16 -7.29 -1.53
N TYR A 204 0.69 -6.71 -2.62
CA TYR A 204 0.26 -5.48 -3.30
C TYR A 204 0.70 -4.16 -2.62
N ASP A 205 1.37 -4.19 -1.46
CA ASP A 205 1.97 -2.99 -0.89
C ASP A 205 3.35 -2.66 -1.47
N SER A 206 3.91 -3.50 -2.35
CA SER A 206 5.14 -3.16 -3.08
C SER A 206 5.10 -1.73 -3.60
N GLY A 207 6.10 -0.92 -3.26
CA GLY A 207 6.15 0.49 -3.60
C GLY A 207 5.35 1.43 -2.68
N ALA A 208 4.69 0.93 -1.64
CA ALA A 208 4.03 1.74 -0.62
C ALA A 208 5.03 2.71 0.02
N PRO A 209 4.68 4.01 0.17
CA PRO A 209 5.59 4.98 0.76
C PRO A 209 5.72 4.81 2.27
N TYR A 210 6.96 4.78 2.74
CA TYR A 210 7.32 5.02 4.13
C TYR A 210 7.79 6.46 4.27
N PHE A 211 7.16 7.22 5.12
CA PHE A 211 7.44 8.65 5.24
C PHE A 211 7.51 9.12 6.69
N PHE A 212 8.38 10.06 6.92
CA PHE A 212 8.43 10.81 8.16
C PHE A 212 7.29 11.82 8.18
N GLU A 213 6.47 11.78 9.22
CA GLU A 213 5.33 12.68 9.44
C GLU A 213 5.66 13.57 10.65
N PRO A 214 6.20 14.78 10.43
CA PRO A 214 6.53 15.68 11.51
C PRO A 214 5.26 16.23 12.17
N GLU A 215 5.31 16.52 13.46
CA GLU A 215 4.21 17.17 14.18
C GLU A 215 3.76 18.46 13.50
N HIS A 216 4.74 19.22 12.97
CA HIS A 216 4.49 20.41 12.17
C HIS A 216 5.27 20.36 10.86
N GLY A 217 4.57 20.57 9.74
CA GLY A 217 5.18 20.60 8.42
C GLY A 217 4.66 19.54 7.46
N ALA A 218 5.32 19.41 6.33
CA ALA A 218 4.90 18.45 5.29
C ALA A 218 5.62 17.10 5.48
N PRO A 219 4.94 15.98 5.24
CA PRO A 219 5.56 14.67 5.27
C PRO A 219 6.66 14.54 4.22
N ARG A 220 7.63 13.66 4.49
CA ARG A 220 8.79 13.41 3.62
C ARG A 220 9.00 11.93 3.41
N LEU A 221 9.03 11.51 2.15
CA LEU A 221 9.27 10.14 1.74
C LEU A 221 10.69 9.72 2.09
N VAL A 222 10.81 8.65 2.85
CA VAL A 222 12.08 8.08 3.32
C VAL A 222 12.47 6.86 2.50
N SER A 223 11.51 5.95 2.26
CA SER A 223 11.71 4.71 1.50
C SER A 223 10.40 4.23 0.89
N VAL A 224 10.46 3.24 0.03
CA VAL A 224 9.30 2.53 -0.50
C VAL A 224 9.40 1.03 -0.19
N GLU A 225 8.27 0.38 0.01
CA GLU A 225 8.21 -1.06 0.26
C GLU A 225 8.83 -1.85 -0.88
N SER A 226 9.71 -2.78 -0.53
CA SER A 226 10.40 -3.66 -1.49
C SER A 226 10.09 -5.13 -1.23
N SER A 227 10.31 -5.60 -0.01
CA SER A 227 10.04 -7.01 0.34
C SER A 227 9.96 -7.21 1.85
N GLY A 228 9.13 -8.16 2.25
CA GLY A 228 8.98 -8.58 3.65
C GLY A 228 8.55 -10.04 3.76
N PRO A 229 8.49 -10.57 4.97
CA PRO A 229 7.86 -11.85 5.27
C PRO A 229 6.36 -11.87 4.98
N ASP A 230 5.74 -13.05 5.09
CA ASP A 230 4.29 -13.22 4.99
C ASP A 230 3.59 -12.40 6.10
N CYS A 231 2.55 -11.66 5.73
CA CYS A 231 1.86 -10.72 6.60
C CYS A 231 0.60 -11.33 7.29
N PRO A 232 0.23 -10.87 8.51
CA PRO A 232 0.94 -9.92 9.37
C PRO A 232 2.13 -10.56 10.10
N HIS A 233 3.17 -9.77 10.41
CA HIS A 233 4.38 -10.25 11.12
C HIS A 233 5.02 -9.14 11.96
N ASP A 234 5.91 -9.54 12.88
CA ASP A 234 6.75 -8.68 13.73
C ASP A 234 8.25 -8.70 13.31
N LEU A 235 8.53 -9.26 12.13
CA LEU A 235 9.88 -9.38 11.58
C LEU A 235 10.28 -8.12 10.80
N VAL A 236 11.56 -8.03 10.44
CA VAL A 236 12.09 -6.89 9.67
C VAL A 236 11.61 -6.95 8.22
N GLU A 237 11.03 -5.86 7.74
CA GLU A 237 10.78 -5.58 6.32
C GLU A 237 11.97 -4.85 5.70
N THR A 238 12.17 -5.07 4.42
CA THR A 238 13.20 -4.42 3.59
C THR A 238 12.54 -3.36 2.72
N THR A 239 12.86 -2.09 2.98
CA THR A 239 12.36 -0.97 2.18
C THR A 239 13.48 -0.29 1.42
N SER A 240 13.23 0.15 0.20
CA SER A 240 14.23 0.78 -0.66
C SER A 240 14.39 2.25 -0.35
N ARG A 241 15.61 2.63 -0.01
CA ARG A 241 15.99 3.97 0.47
C ARG A 241 15.89 5.03 -0.65
N VAL A 242 15.39 6.24 -0.33
CA VAL A 242 15.11 7.30 -1.31
C VAL A 242 16.13 8.44 -1.25
N ASP A 243 16.61 8.83 -0.07
CA ASP A 243 17.46 10.01 0.09
C ASP A 243 18.79 9.95 -0.68
N ASN A 244 19.36 8.75 -0.85
CA ASN A 244 20.56 8.51 -1.66
C ASN A 244 20.30 8.62 -3.17
N LEU A 245 19.04 8.61 -3.62
CA LEU A 245 18.60 8.69 -5.03
C LEU A 245 18.02 10.05 -5.42
N VAL A 246 17.96 11.02 -4.52
CA VAL A 246 17.31 12.32 -4.78
C VAL A 246 17.86 13.02 -6.03
N HIS A 247 19.16 12.92 -6.30
CA HIS A 247 19.75 13.50 -7.51
C HIS A 247 19.24 12.79 -8.77
N TRP A 248 19.28 11.46 -8.80
CA TRP A 248 18.79 10.65 -9.90
C TRP A 248 17.29 10.89 -10.14
N ILE A 249 16.46 10.84 -9.07
CA ILE A 249 15.02 11.10 -9.18
C ILE A 249 14.78 12.47 -9.84
N ARG A 250 15.42 13.53 -9.32
CA ARG A 250 15.24 14.89 -9.86
C ARG A 250 15.71 15.03 -11.29
N SER A 251 16.77 14.34 -11.70
CA SER A 251 17.23 14.37 -13.10
C SER A 251 16.33 13.59 -14.07
N THR A 252 15.56 12.63 -13.55
CA THR A 252 14.67 11.78 -14.36
C THR A 252 13.29 12.41 -14.55
N ILE A 253 12.78 13.14 -13.55
CA ILE A 253 11.40 13.66 -13.57
C ILE A 253 11.25 15.08 -14.16
N HIS A 254 12.27 15.55 -14.88
CA HIS A 254 12.26 16.87 -15.56
C HIS A 254 11.64 16.81 -16.96
#